data_81f2741f11787a7a08b561cbf0ea1891
#
_entry.id   81f2741f11787a7a08b561cbf0ea1891
#
_cell.length_a   1.000
_cell.length_b   1.000
_cell.length_c   1.000
_cell.angle_alpha   90.00
_cell.angle_beta   90.00
_cell.angle_gamma   90.00
#
_symmetry.space_group_name_H-M   'P 1'
#
loop_
_entity.id
_entity.type
_entity.pdbx_description
1 polymer ?
#
loop_
_entity_poly.entity_id
_entity_poly.type
_entity_poly.pdbx_seq_one_letter_code
_entity_poly.pdbx_strand_id
1 'polypeptide(L)'
;MIRRIEGGVCAAKGFLASGVHCGVRKNRTKRDISMIFSETRATAAAVYTTNLVKGAPLLVTKKHIADGYAQAVICNSGNANTCNADGIEVAEKMSAMTAEALGIRADDVVVASTGVIGQPLPLAPIAEGIPMLVKALSREGGSDAAEGIMTTDVAKKEIAVEFEIGGKTCRMGGIAKGSGMIHPNMATMLVFMTTDVAISAEMLKKALSNDIKKTFNMISVDGDTSTNDMVTVLANGMAGNPEICEEGEDFTAFMQALNTLNVYLCRAIAADGEGATKLLECKVSGAVDEEAAKTVAKSVICSSLLKAAMFGADANWGRVLCAIGYSGADVDVNAVDVSFRSKKGEILVCQNGAGVDFSEEKAKEILLEKEIEIVVSLGDGVGEASAFGCDLTYDYVKINGDYRT
;
A
#
# COMPACT_ATOMS: atom_id res chain seq x y z
N MET A 1 14.14 19.44 0.34
CA MET A 1 14.06 18.62 1.61
C MET A 1 12.62 18.16 1.79
N ILE A 2 12.40 16.87 2.13
CA ILE A 2 11.06 16.32 2.38
C ILE A 2 10.79 16.34 3.87
N ARG A 3 9.64 16.89 4.29
CA ARG A 3 9.22 16.99 5.68
C ARG A 3 7.88 16.30 5.88
N ARG A 4 7.77 15.41 6.87
CA ARG A 4 6.48 14.83 7.27
C ARG A 4 5.61 15.90 7.94
N ILE A 5 4.31 15.92 7.57
CA ILE A 5 3.28 16.80 8.11
C ILE A 5 2.02 15.99 8.44
N GLU A 6 1.06 16.61 9.12
CA GLU A 6 -0.25 16.05 9.39
C GLU A 6 -1.23 16.30 8.23
N GLY A 7 -2.36 15.60 8.23
CA GLY A 7 -3.50 15.87 7.34
C GLY A 7 -3.84 14.74 6.35
N GLY A 8 -3.00 13.70 6.22
CA GLY A 8 -3.28 12.58 5.31
C GLY A 8 -3.63 13.07 3.91
N VAL A 9 -4.67 12.52 3.28
CA VAL A 9 -5.12 12.93 1.93
C VAL A 9 -5.64 14.38 1.84
N CYS A 10 -5.90 15.04 2.96
CA CYS A 10 -6.35 16.44 2.99
C CYS A 10 -5.21 17.44 3.18
N ALA A 11 -3.94 16.97 3.30
CA ALA A 11 -2.79 17.87 3.45
C ALA A 11 -2.50 18.70 2.19
N ALA A 12 -2.73 18.13 1.01
CA ALA A 12 -2.62 18.83 -0.26
C ALA A 12 -3.77 19.84 -0.43
N LYS A 13 -3.47 21.02 -0.98
CA LYS A 13 -4.46 22.08 -1.18
C LYS A 13 -5.61 21.60 -2.07
N GLY A 14 -6.85 22.01 -1.71
CA GLY A 14 -8.04 21.73 -2.51
C GLY A 14 -8.57 20.30 -2.41
N PHE A 15 -8.05 19.50 -1.48
CA PHE A 15 -8.63 18.19 -1.18
C PHE A 15 -9.42 18.19 0.11
N LEU A 16 -10.60 17.58 0.04
CA LEU A 16 -11.49 17.31 1.17
C LEU A 16 -11.75 15.81 1.23
N ALA A 17 -12.02 15.30 2.41
CA ALA A 17 -12.37 13.91 2.58
C ALA A 17 -13.45 13.72 3.65
N SER A 18 -14.05 12.56 3.66
CA SER A 18 -15.02 12.12 4.67
C SER A 18 -15.09 10.60 4.74
N GLY A 19 -15.57 10.11 5.88
CA GLY A 19 -15.90 8.70 6.07
C GLY A 19 -17.11 8.61 7.00
N VAL A 20 -18.09 7.77 6.66
CA VAL A 20 -19.30 7.56 7.47
C VAL A 20 -19.64 6.08 7.55
N HIS A 21 -20.58 5.74 8.41
CA HIS A 21 -21.24 4.44 8.41
C HIS A 21 -22.57 4.57 7.67
N CYS A 22 -22.76 3.79 6.61
CA CYS A 22 -24.03 3.79 5.85
C CYS A 22 -24.79 2.45 5.93
N GLY A 23 -24.19 1.40 6.49
CA GLY A 23 -24.86 0.12 6.71
C GLY A 23 -24.54 -0.96 5.67
N VAL A 24 -23.50 -0.79 4.85
CA VAL A 24 -22.93 -1.89 4.04
C VAL A 24 -22.38 -2.96 4.97
N ARG A 25 -21.80 -2.56 6.10
CA ARG A 25 -21.41 -3.47 7.18
C ARG A 25 -22.50 -3.55 8.26
N LYS A 26 -22.66 -4.76 8.82
CA LYS A 26 -23.54 -4.97 9.98
C LYS A 26 -23.00 -4.30 11.25
N ASN A 27 -21.70 -4.12 11.37
CA ASN A 27 -21.07 -3.49 12.53
C ASN A 27 -21.24 -1.96 12.47
N ARG A 28 -22.12 -1.43 13.30
CA ARG A 28 -22.48 0.00 13.35
C ARG A 28 -21.43 0.91 14.01
N THR A 29 -20.39 0.35 14.61
CA THR A 29 -19.35 1.13 15.30
C THR A 29 -18.20 1.55 14.39
N LYS A 30 -18.11 0.99 13.17
CA LYS A 30 -17.06 1.28 12.19
C LYS A 30 -17.65 1.98 10.96
N ARG A 31 -16.94 2.95 10.44
CA ARG A 31 -17.24 3.54 9.13
C ARG A 31 -17.09 2.47 8.04
N ASP A 32 -17.88 2.55 6.98
CA ASP A 32 -17.91 1.54 5.91
C ASP A 32 -17.98 2.13 4.49
N ILE A 33 -17.99 3.47 4.40
CA ILE A 33 -17.90 4.19 3.14
C ILE A 33 -17.07 5.46 3.32
N SER A 34 -16.25 5.80 2.31
CA SER A 34 -15.35 6.95 2.30
C SER A 34 -15.42 7.71 1.00
N MET A 35 -15.16 9.01 1.06
CA MET A 35 -15.04 9.91 -0.08
C MET A 35 -13.81 10.79 0.04
N ILE A 36 -13.11 10.98 -1.09
CA ILE A 36 -12.10 12.02 -1.27
C ILE A 36 -12.56 12.87 -2.45
N PHE A 37 -12.49 14.18 -2.31
CA PHE A 37 -12.94 15.12 -3.33
C PHE A 37 -11.89 16.21 -3.55
N SER A 38 -11.65 16.53 -4.82
CA SER A 38 -10.82 17.66 -5.23
C SER A 38 -11.70 18.84 -5.69
N GLU A 39 -11.42 20.04 -5.20
CA GLU A 39 -12.11 21.27 -5.59
C GLU A 39 -11.97 21.58 -7.08
N THR A 40 -10.93 21.03 -7.74
CA THR A 40 -10.69 21.15 -9.18
C THR A 40 -10.48 19.76 -9.79
N ARG A 41 -10.76 19.60 -11.08
CA ARG A 41 -10.44 18.39 -11.82
C ARG A 41 -8.94 18.15 -11.76
N ALA A 42 -8.49 16.95 -11.38
CA ALA A 42 -7.11 16.59 -11.15
C ALA A 42 -6.59 15.63 -12.23
N THR A 43 -5.31 15.67 -12.55
CA THR A 43 -4.68 14.55 -13.26
C THR A 43 -4.71 13.33 -12.36
N ALA A 44 -4.92 12.16 -12.95
CA ALA A 44 -5.08 10.90 -12.20
C ALA A 44 -4.29 9.77 -12.85
N ALA A 45 -3.71 8.93 -12.00
CA ALA A 45 -3.10 7.68 -12.41
C ALA A 45 -3.45 6.58 -11.41
N ALA A 46 -3.61 5.36 -11.91
CA ALA A 46 -3.83 4.20 -11.06
C ALA A 46 -3.12 2.96 -11.61
N VAL A 47 -2.75 2.07 -10.68
CA VAL A 47 -2.31 0.71 -10.97
C VAL A 47 -3.24 -0.27 -10.26
N TYR A 48 -3.39 -1.46 -10.84
CA TYR A 48 -4.39 -2.44 -10.45
C TYR A 48 -3.78 -3.82 -10.29
N THR A 49 -4.45 -4.68 -9.52
CA THR A 49 -4.07 -6.09 -9.38
C THR A 49 -3.92 -6.79 -10.73
N THR A 50 -2.93 -7.69 -10.80
CA THR A 50 -2.76 -8.63 -11.93
C THR A 50 -3.58 -9.90 -11.76
N ASN A 51 -4.26 -10.10 -10.61
CA ASN A 51 -5.16 -11.23 -10.42
C ASN A 51 -6.16 -11.30 -11.59
N LEU A 52 -6.38 -12.49 -12.13
CA LEU A 52 -7.33 -12.70 -13.23
C LEU A 52 -8.78 -12.52 -12.78
N VAL A 53 -9.06 -12.83 -11.51
CA VAL A 53 -10.35 -12.53 -10.86
C VAL A 53 -10.30 -11.09 -10.38
N LYS A 54 -10.95 -10.19 -11.10
CA LYS A 54 -10.93 -8.75 -10.81
C LYS A 54 -12.28 -8.28 -10.28
N GLY A 55 -12.23 -7.47 -9.22
CA GLY A 55 -13.40 -6.74 -8.76
C GLY A 55 -13.94 -5.79 -9.83
N ALA A 56 -15.26 -5.72 -9.96
CA ALA A 56 -15.93 -4.85 -10.93
C ALA A 56 -15.54 -3.37 -10.80
N PRO A 57 -15.33 -2.80 -9.59
CA PRO A 57 -14.88 -1.41 -9.44
C PRO A 57 -13.58 -1.08 -10.18
N LEU A 58 -12.64 -2.03 -10.26
CA LEU A 58 -11.38 -1.82 -10.97
C LEU A 58 -11.59 -1.62 -12.47
N LEU A 59 -12.52 -2.38 -13.06
CA LEU A 59 -12.84 -2.30 -14.48
C LEU A 59 -13.50 -0.97 -14.81
N VAL A 60 -14.42 -0.52 -13.96
CA VAL A 60 -15.11 0.77 -14.08
C VAL A 60 -14.10 1.92 -13.92
N THR A 61 -13.32 1.94 -12.85
CA THR A 61 -12.30 2.97 -12.61
C THR A 61 -11.28 3.04 -13.76
N LYS A 62 -10.80 1.90 -14.26
CA LYS A 62 -9.86 1.87 -15.38
C LYS A 62 -10.42 2.51 -16.65
N LYS A 63 -11.73 2.35 -16.88
CA LYS A 63 -12.45 2.99 -18.00
C LYS A 63 -12.60 4.50 -17.76
N HIS A 64 -13.01 4.89 -16.55
CA HIS A 64 -13.28 6.29 -16.20
C HIS A 64 -12.03 7.16 -16.32
N ILE A 65 -10.91 6.75 -15.70
CA ILE A 65 -9.68 7.55 -15.72
C ILE A 65 -8.78 7.28 -16.93
N ALA A 66 -9.33 6.70 -18.01
CA ALA A 66 -8.56 6.42 -19.23
C ALA A 66 -8.04 7.69 -19.91
N ASP A 67 -8.72 8.83 -19.73
CA ASP A 67 -8.29 10.15 -20.20
C ASP A 67 -7.22 10.79 -19.30
N GLY A 68 -6.86 10.17 -18.17
CA GLY A 68 -5.83 10.64 -17.24
C GLY A 68 -6.34 11.66 -16.21
N TYR A 69 -7.66 11.72 -15.97
CA TYR A 69 -8.25 12.70 -15.05
C TYR A 69 -9.27 12.05 -14.10
N ALA A 70 -9.42 12.66 -12.91
CA ALA A 70 -10.46 12.36 -11.93
C ALA A 70 -10.71 13.57 -11.02
N GLN A 71 -11.81 13.57 -10.27
CA GLN A 71 -12.11 14.62 -9.31
C GLN A 71 -12.57 14.09 -7.95
N ALA A 72 -13.03 12.85 -7.90
CA ALA A 72 -13.46 12.21 -6.64
C ALA A 72 -13.05 10.74 -6.57
N VAL A 73 -12.96 10.23 -5.35
CA VAL A 73 -12.87 8.81 -5.03
C VAL A 73 -14.03 8.45 -4.13
N ILE A 74 -14.73 7.34 -4.42
CA ILE A 74 -15.72 6.71 -3.55
C ILE A 74 -15.29 5.28 -3.27
N CYS A 75 -15.27 4.87 -2.00
CA CYS A 75 -14.86 3.52 -1.59
C CYS A 75 -15.78 2.98 -0.52
N ASN A 76 -16.34 1.77 -0.72
CA ASN A 76 -16.95 1.00 0.35
C ASN A 76 -16.00 -0.08 0.87
N SER A 77 -16.11 -0.41 2.16
CA SER A 77 -15.28 -1.42 2.82
C SER A 77 -16.06 -2.56 3.47
N GLY A 78 -17.28 -2.79 3.04
CA GLY A 78 -18.13 -3.88 3.52
C GLY A 78 -18.29 -5.04 2.53
N ASN A 79 -18.05 -4.81 1.24
CA ASN A 79 -18.28 -5.76 0.17
C ASN A 79 -17.31 -5.45 -0.99
N ALA A 80 -16.63 -6.47 -1.49
CA ALA A 80 -15.62 -6.33 -2.55
C ALA A 80 -16.21 -6.04 -3.93
N ASN A 81 -17.50 -6.31 -4.14
CA ASN A 81 -18.14 -6.28 -5.45
C ASN A 81 -17.37 -7.08 -6.50
N THR A 82 -16.97 -8.28 -6.11
CA THR A 82 -16.20 -9.24 -6.92
C THR A 82 -16.99 -10.53 -7.08
N CYS A 83 -16.94 -11.13 -8.27
CA CYS A 83 -17.68 -12.33 -8.63
C CYS A 83 -19.21 -12.15 -8.59
N ASN A 84 -19.71 -10.95 -8.82
CA ASN A 84 -21.13 -10.62 -8.88
C ASN A 84 -21.56 -10.40 -10.33
N ALA A 85 -22.72 -10.95 -10.73
CA ALA A 85 -23.23 -10.83 -12.09
C ALA A 85 -23.56 -9.38 -12.47
N ASP A 86 -24.00 -8.56 -11.50
CA ASP A 86 -24.36 -7.15 -11.65
C ASP A 86 -23.25 -6.18 -11.22
N GLY A 87 -22.05 -6.70 -10.93
CA GLY A 87 -20.98 -5.92 -10.30
C GLY A 87 -20.59 -4.64 -11.04
N ILE A 88 -20.50 -4.69 -12.38
CA ILE A 88 -20.22 -3.52 -13.23
C ILE A 88 -21.32 -2.47 -13.10
N GLU A 89 -22.58 -2.90 -13.22
CA GLU A 89 -23.73 -1.99 -13.12
C GLU A 89 -23.79 -1.30 -11.75
N VAL A 90 -23.52 -2.05 -10.68
CA VAL A 90 -23.46 -1.53 -9.31
C VAL A 90 -22.35 -0.50 -9.16
N ALA A 91 -21.15 -0.78 -9.67
CA ALA A 91 -20.00 0.16 -9.62
C ALA A 91 -20.25 1.44 -10.44
N GLU A 92 -20.85 1.33 -11.64
CA GLU A 92 -21.25 2.49 -12.45
C GLU A 92 -22.33 3.34 -11.74
N LYS A 93 -23.31 2.70 -11.06
CA LYS A 93 -24.31 3.41 -10.27
C LYS A 93 -23.70 4.15 -9.06
N MET A 94 -22.71 3.52 -8.38
CA MET A 94 -21.98 4.21 -7.31
C MET A 94 -21.29 5.48 -7.84
N SER A 95 -20.65 5.41 -8.99
CA SER A 95 -20.00 6.56 -9.63
C SER A 95 -21.01 7.63 -10.01
N ALA A 96 -22.12 7.25 -10.66
CA ALA A 96 -23.16 8.19 -11.09
C ALA A 96 -23.81 8.93 -9.94
N MET A 97 -24.19 8.22 -8.86
CA MET A 97 -24.77 8.85 -7.66
C MET A 97 -23.77 9.79 -6.97
N THR A 98 -22.49 9.42 -6.93
CA THR A 98 -21.43 10.27 -6.37
C THR A 98 -21.25 11.53 -7.20
N ALA A 99 -21.19 11.39 -8.52
CA ALA A 99 -21.05 12.51 -9.44
C ALA A 99 -22.21 13.48 -9.38
N GLU A 100 -23.45 12.97 -9.32
CA GLU A 100 -24.67 13.78 -9.14
C GLU A 100 -24.63 14.58 -7.85
N ALA A 101 -24.27 13.94 -6.73
CA ALA A 101 -24.21 14.56 -5.44
C ALA A 101 -23.11 15.65 -5.31
N LEU A 102 -22.03 15.53 -6.08
CA LEU A 102 -20.90 16.47 -6.10
C LEU A 102 -21.02 17.50 -7.24
N GLY A 103 -21.92 17.32 -8.22
CA GLY A 103 -22.04 18.18 -9.38
C GLY A 103 -20.86 18.05 -10.36
N ILE A 104 -20.30 16.85 -10.52
CA ILE A 104 -19.16 16.51 -11.40
C ILE A 104 -19.56 15.47 -12.44
N ARG A 105 -18.63 15.09 -13.34
CA ARG A 105 -18.87 14.02 -14.31
C ARG A 105 -18.73 12.65 -13.65
N ALA A 106 -19.55 11.68 -14.06
CA ALA A 106 -19.43 10.29 -13.57
C ALA A 106 -18.08 9.65 -13.93
N ASP A 107 -17.52 9.98 -15.10
CA ASP A 107 -16.21 9.51 -15.54
C ASP A 107 -15.03 10.13 -14.74
N ASP A 108 -15.28 11.17 -13.95
CA ASP A 108 -14.29 11.77 -13.06
C ASP A 108 -14.32 11.16 -11.64
N VAL A 109 -15.07 10.06 -11.44
CA VAL A 109 -15.15 9.34 -10.16
C VAL A 109 -14.37 8.04 -10.22
N VAL A 110 -13.38 7.91 -9.36
CA VAL A 110 -12.70 6.66 -9.02
C VAL A 110 -13.61 5.87 -8.08
N VAL A 111 -14.05 4.69 -8.48
CA VAL A 111 -14.85 3.80 -7.64
C VAL A 111 -14.00 2.63 -7.14
N ALA A 112 -14.09 2.34 -5.86
CA ALA A 112 -13.39 1.24 -5.20
C ALA A 112 -14.30 0.50 -4.22
N SER A 113 -13.98 -0.76 -3.99
CA SER A 113 -14.68 -1.62 -3.03
C SER A 113 -13.72 -2.61 -2.42
N THR A 114 -13.93 -2.97 -1.16
CA THR A 114 -13.20 -4.04 -0.47
C THR A 114 -14.09 -4.70 0.58
N GLY A 115 -13.78 -5.94 0.95
CA GLY A 115 -14.55 -6.73 1.91
C GLY A 115 -14.90 -8.10 1.36
N VAL A 116 -16.12 -8.57 1.62
CA VAL A 116 -16.57 -9.92 1.25
C VAL A 116 -16.71 -10.10 -0.26
N ILE A 117 -16.22 -11.23 -0.79
CA ILE A 117 -16.31 -11.65 -2.20
C ILE A 117 -17.54 -12.53 -2.40
N GLY A 118 -18.17 -12.49 -3.61
CA GLY A 118 -19.24 -13.38 -4.02
C GLY A 118 -20.60 -13.10 -3.38
N GLN A 119 -20.78 -11.94 -2.77
CA GLN A 119 -22.06 -11.48 -2.26
C GLN A 119 -22.53 -10.23 -3.03
N PRO A 120 -23.81 -10.13 -3.41
CA PRO A 120 -24.33 -8.92 -4.04
C PRO A 120 -24.09 -7.68 -3.16
N LEU A 121 -23.62 -6.58 -3.77
CA LEU A 121 -23.44 -5.32 -3.06
C LEU A 121 -24.77 -4.55 -3.05
N PRO A 122 -25.40 -4.32 -1.88
CA PRO A 122 -26.66 -3.58 -1.83
C PRO A 122 -26.40 -2.09 -2.09
N LEU A 123 -27.10 -1.52 -3.09
CA LEU A 123 -26.98 -0.11 -3.45
C LEU A 123 -27.72 0.84 -2.48
N ALA A 124 -28.79 0.38 -1.84
CA ALA A 124 -29.61 1.24 -0.98
C ALA A 124 -28.79 1.92 0.15
N PRO A 125 -27.98 1.19 0.96
CA PRO A 125 -27.15 1.83 1.97
C PRO A 125 -26.15 2.85 1.39
N ILE A 126 -25.62 2.57 0.18
CA ILE A 126 -24.65 3.47 -0.49
C ILE A 126 -25.35 4.76 -0.94
N ALA A 127 -26.56 4.63 -1.52
CA ALA A 127 -27.38 5.78 -1.92
C ALA A 127 -27.72 6.70 -0.74
N GLU A 128 -27.98 6.12 0.43
CA GLU A 128 -28.20 6.88 1.68
C GLU A 128 -26.91 7.47 2.24
N GLY A 129 -25.77 6.78 2.07
CA GLY A 129 -24.46 7.21 2.58
C GLY A 129 -23.83 8.34 1.80
N ILE A 130 -24.01 8.41 0.47
CA ILE A 130 -23.40 9.45 -0.38
C ILE A 130 -23.77 10.87 0.04
N PRO A 131 -25.04 11.23 0.29
CA PRO A 131 -25.39 12.56 0.80
C PRO A 131 -24.78 12.85 2.19
N MET A 132 -24.63 11.82 3.04
CA MET A 132 -23.98 11.96 4.33
C MET A 132 -22.48 12.26 4.17
N LEU A 133 -21.79 11.58 3.24
CA LEU A 133 -20.40 11.83 2.91
C LEU A 133 -20.19 13.25 2.39
N VAL A 134 -21.01 13.70 1.42
CA VAL A 134 -20.91 15.05 0.86
C VAL A 134 -21.09 16.12 1.94
N LYS A 135 -22.05 15.93 2.85
CA LYS A 135 -22.27 16.84 3.99
C LYS A 135 -21.09 16.85 4.98
N ALA A 136 -20.39 15.73 5.12
CA ALA A 136 -19.26 15.56 6.04
C ALA A 136 -17.89 15.91 5.43
N LEU A 137 -17.82 16.23 4.12
CA LEU A 137 -16.56 16.60 3.48
C LEU A 137 -15.90 17.77 4.20
N SER A 138 -14.67 17.58 4.62
CA SER A 138 -13.86 18.60 5.27
C SER A 138 -12.37 18.45 4.99
N ARG A 139 -11.60 19.48 5.30
CA ARG A 139 -10.12 19.45 5.20
C ARG A 139 -9.48 18.64 6.34
N GLU A 140 -10.23 18.33 7.37
CA GLU A 140 -9.83 17.47 8.50
C GLU A 140 -10.34 16.03 8.35
N GLY A 141 -11.10 15.72 7.31
CA GLY A 141 -11.77 14.44 7.10
C GLY A 141 -10.85 13.30 6.64
N GLY A 142 -9.55 13.52 6.47
CA GLY A 142 -8.58 12.50 6.00
C GLY A 142 -8.57 11.25 6.87
N SER A 143 -8.54 11.43 8.18
CA SER A 143 -8.54 10.32 9.15
C SER A 143 -9.87 9.54 9.17
N ASP A 144 -11.00 10.21 8.91
CA ASP A 144 -12.31 9.57 8.79
C ASP A 144 -12.40 8.73 7.51
N ALA A 145 -11.83 9.24 6.40
CA ALA A 145 -11.72 8.50 5.17
C ALA A 145 -10.81 7.28 5.32
N ALA A 146 -9.67 7.42 6.02
CA ALA A 146 -8.77 6.31 6.30
C ALA A 146 -9.46 5.19 7.10
N GLU A 147 -10.29 5.53 8.10
CA GLU A 147 -11.08 4.55 8.83
C GLU A 147 -12.13 3.87 7.95
N GLY A 148 -12.81 4.62 7.09
CA GLY A 148 -13.90 4.13 6.27
C GLY A 148 -13.47 3.15 5.16
N ILE A 149 -12.18 3.06 4.84
CA ILE A 149 -11.66 2.06 3.90
C ILE A 149 -11.11 0.79 4.59
N MET A 150 -10.96 0.77 5.92
CA MET A 150 -10.41 -0.36 6.67
C MET A 150 -11.34 -1.57 6.63
N THR A 151 -10.75 -2.77 6.66
CA THR A 151 -11.48 -4.05 6.78
C THR A 151 -11.10 -4.77 8.08
N THR A 152 -10.12 -5.63 8.05
CA THR A 152 -9.53 -6.32 9.20
C THR A 152 -8.42 -5.52 9.86
N ASP A 153 -8.04 -4.40 9.26
CA ASP A 153 -7.04 -3.47 9.78
C ASP A 153 -7.33 -3.07 11.25
N VAL A 154 -6.30 -3.02 12.07
CA VAL A 154 -6.38 -2.55 13.47
C VAL A 154 -5.87 -1.13 13.62
N ALA A 155 -5.05 -0.65 12.71
CA ALA A 155 -4.50 0.71 12.71
C ALA A 155 -4.85 1.46 11.41
N LYS A 156 -5.19 2.74 11.55
CA LYS A 156 -5.31 3.65 10.39
C LYS A 156 -3.92 3.90 9.80
N LYS A 157 -3.83 3.89 8.48
CA LYS A 157 -2.60 4.11 7.73
C LYS A 157 -2.74 5.39 6.94
N GLU A 158 -2.15 6.45 7.45
CA GLU A 158 -2.16 7.78 6.83
C GLU A 158 -0.83 8.49 7.00
N ILE A 159 -0.44 9.25 6.00
CA ILE A 159 0.78 10.07 5.99
C ILE A 159 0.60 11.27 5.08
N ALA A 160 1.31 12.37 5.38
CA ALA A 160 1.50 13.46 4.44
C ALA A 160 2.93 13.99 4.51
N VAL A 161 3.40 14.52 3.39
CA VAL A 161 4.72 15.13 3.26
C VAL A 161 4.62 16.48 2.56
N GLU A 162 5.55 17.37 2.90
CA GLU A 162 5.75 18.67 2.28
C GLU A 162 7.15 18.73 1.66
N PHE A 163 7.24 19.26 0.45
CA PHE A 163 8.48 19.35 -0.32
C PHE A 163 8.42 20.54 -1.29
N GLU A 164 9.49 20.79 -2.03
CA GLU A 164 9.56 21.91 -2.96
C GLU A 164 9.72 21.43 -4.41
N ILE A 165 8.99 22.07 -5.34
CA ILE A 165 9.11 21.94 -6.79
C ILE A 165 9.07 23.32 -7.42
N GLY A 166 10.07 23.67 -8.24
CA GLY A 166 10.12 24.95 -8.94
C GLY A 166 9.99 26.15 -8.01
N GLY A 167 10.55 26.07 -6.79
CA GLY A 167 10.46 27.11 -5.76
C GLY A 167 9.08 27.28 -5.12
N LYS A 168 8.17 26.31 -5.31
CA LYS A 168 6.86 26.27 -4.67
C LYS A 168 6.79 25.16 -3.63
N THR A 169 6.18 25.45 -2.50
CA THR A 169 5.87 24.45 -1.50
C THR A 169 4.70 23.59 -1.99
N CYS A 170 4.95 22.31 -2.14
CA CYS A 170 4.00 21.29 -2.57
C CYS A 170 3.73 20.30 -1.44
N ARG A 171 2.57 19.68 -1.47
CA ARG A 171 2.17 18.67 -0.49
C ARG A 171 1.66 17.41 -1.18
N MET A 172 1.92 16.29 -0.55
CA MET A 172 1.38 14.99 -0.95
C MET A 172 0.92 14.26 0.29
N GLY A 173 -0.26 13.65 0.23
CA GLY A 173 -0.81 12.84 1.30
C GLY A 173 -1.38 11.53 0.80
N GLY A 174 -1.51 10.56 1.69
CA GLY A 174 -2.05 9.26 1.34
C GLY A 174 -2.69 8.55 2.51
N ILE A 175 -3.69 7.72 2.19
CA ILE A 175 -4.30 6.75 3.09
C ILE A 175 -4.23 5.37 2.45
N ALA A 176 -4.09 4.34 3.29
CA ALA A 176 -4.03 2.95 2.85
C ALA A 176 -4.85 2.03 3.75
N LYS A 177 -5.35 0.95 3.18
CA LYS A 177 -5.86 -0.22 3.91
C LYS A 177 -5.18 -1.48 3.39
N GLY A 178 -4.99 -2.42 4.26
CA GLY A 178 -4.44 -3.74 3.99
C GLY A 178 -3.91 -4.37 5.26
N SER A 179 -4.29 -5.61 5.50
CA SER A 179 -3.91 -6.40 6.68
C SER A 179 -3.81 -7.90 6.33
N GLY A 180 -4.76 -8.46 5.58
CA GLY A 180 -4.74 -9.80 5.00
C GLY A 180 -4.92 -9.78 3.50
N MET A 181 -4.62 -10.92 2.84
CA MET A 181 -4.57 -11.10 1.39
C MET A 181 -3.59 -10.10 0.75
N ILE A 182 -2.36 -10.06 1.32
CA ILE A 182 -1.32 -9.09 0.94
C ILE A 182 -0.10 -9.79 0.35
N HIS A 183 -0.04 -9.90 -0.99
CA HIS A 183 1.12 -10.28 -1.77
C HIS A 183 1.06 -9.64 -3.16
N PRO A 184 1.40 -8.35 -3.28
CA PRO A 184 1.27 -7.64 -4.54
C PRO A 184 2.17 -8.21 -5.65
N ASN A 185 1.51 -8.43 -6.79
CA ASN A 185 2.15 -8.42 -8.08
C ASN A 185 1.40 -7.39 -8.92
N MET A 186 1.75 -6.10 -8.77
CA MET A 186 1.07 -4.90 -9.28
C MET A 186 -0.14 -4.40 -8.43
N ALA A 187 -0.10 -4.52 -7.11
CA ALA A 187 -0.93 -3.97 -6.03
C ALA A 187 -1.77 -5.01 -5.26
N THR A 188 -1.74 -4.98 -3.90
CA THR A 188 -2.56 -5.85 -3.02
C THR A 188 -3.12 -5.05 -1.84
N MET A 189 -3.74 -3.89 -2.09
CA MET A 189 -4.36 -3.03 -1.08
C MET A 189 -5.18 -1.95 -1.77
N LEU A 190 -5.89 -1.16 -1.01
CA LEU A 190 -6.40 0.11 -1.50
C LEU A 190 -5.52 1.23 -0.94
N VAL A 191 -4.96 2.02 -1.85
CA VAL A 191 -4.18 3.21 -1.53
C VAL A 191 -4.71 4.37 -2.36
N PHE A 192 -5.06 5.44 -1.67
CA PHE A 192 -5.49 6.69 -2.29
C PHE A 192 -4.52 7.79 -1.88
N MET A 193 -3.93 8.42 -2.88
CA MET A 193 -2.98 9.51 -2.70
C MET A 193 -3.49 10.78 -3.38
N THR A 194 -3.17 11.92 -2.78
CA THR A 194 -3.51 13.25 -3.28
C THR A 194 -2.27 14.12 -3.26
N THR A 195 -2.14 15.01 -4.23
CA THR A 195 -1.09 16.03 -4.24
C THR A 195 -1.58 17.30 -4.92
N ASP A 196 -1.09 18.44 -4.47
CA ASP A 196 -1.37 19.74 -5.08
C ASP A 196 -0.36 20.12 -6.18
N VAL A 197 0.52 19.19 -6.57
CA VAL A 197 1.50 19.38 -7.64
C VAL A 197 0.81 19.47 -9.01
N ALA A 198 1.24 20.39 -9.86
CA ALA A 198 0.95 20.41 -11.28
C ALA A 198 1.91 19.43 -11.99
N ILE A 199 1.35 18.35 -12.53
CA ILE A 199 2.07 17.28 -13.25
C ILE A 199 1.17 16.70 -14.33
N SER A 200 1.71 16.45 -15.53
CA SER A 200 0.93 15.86 -16.62
C SER A 200 0.49 14.43 -16.29
N ALA A 201 -0.62 13.99 -16.87
CA ALA A 201 -1.14 12.63 -16.66
C ALA A 201 -0.13 11.55 -17.06
N GLU A 202 0.64 11.81 -18.14
CA GLU A 202 1.70 10.90 -18.60
C GLU A 202 2.82 10.75 -17.54
N MET A 203 3.33 11.88 -17.03
CA MET A 203 4.39 11.88 -16.04
C MET A 203 3.92 11.32 -14.70
N LEU A 204 2.68 11.59 -14.30
CA LEU A 204 2.07 11.02 -13.09
C LEU A 204 1.96 9.50 -13.18
N LYS A 205 1.50 8.98 -14.33
CA LYS A 205 1.44 7.54 -14.60
C LYS A 205 2.82 6.90 -14.61
N LYS A 206 3.82 7.55 -15.21
CA LYS A 206 5.21 7.11 -15.23
C LYS A 206 5.78 7.03 -13.80
N ALA A 207 5.57 8.09 -13.00
CA ALA A 207 6.01 8.15 -11.62
C ALA A 207 5.43 6.99 -10.80
N LEU A 208 4.11 6.82 -10.81
CA LEU A 208 3.42 5.77 -10.07
C LEU A 208 3.90 4.38 -10.51
N SER A 209 3.95 4.12 -11.82
CA SER A 209 4.34 2.81 -12.36
C SER A 209 5.79 2.43 -12.03
N ASN A 210 6.69 3.40 -11.92
CA ASN A 210 8.08 3.15 -11.56
C ASN A 210 8.25 2.90 -10.06
N ASP A 211 7.58 3.69 -9.23
CA ASP A 211 7.73 3.60 -7.77
C ASP A 211 7.10 2.32 -7.19
N ILE A 212 5.95 1.89 -7.70
CA ILE A 212 5.25 0.66 -7.27
C ILE A 212 6.16 -0.57 -7.30
N LYS A 213 7.06 -0.67 -8.26
CA LYS A 213 7.98 -1.80 -8.42
C LYS A 213 8.99 -1.94 -7.28
N LYS A 214 9.26 -0.83 -6.59
CA LYS A 214 10.22 -0.74 -5.47
C LYS A 214 9.54 -0.62 -4.11
N THR A 215 8.24 -0.42 -4.10
CA THR A 215 7.44 -0.16 -2.90
C THR A 215 6.36 -1.22 -2.71
N PHE A 216 5.14 -0.98 -3.17
CA PHE A 216 4.02 -1.88 -2.89
C PHE A 216 4.22 -3.30 -3.43
N ASN A 217 4.90 -3.52 -4.57
CA ASN A 217 5.20 -4.86 -5.05
C ASN A 217 6.21 -5.63 -4.16
N MET A 218 6.82 -4.94 -3.21
CA MET A 218 7.79 -5.51 -2.28
C MET A 218 7.21 -5.83 -0.89
N ILE A 219 5.86 -5.84 -0.75
CA ILE A 219 5.21 -6.25 0.51
C ILE A 219 4.74 -7.72 0.42
N SER A 220 4.70 -8.43 1.54
CA SER A 220 3.92 -9.66 1.69
C SER A 220 3.50 -9.88 3.14
N VAL A 221 2.21 -10.17 3.36
CA VAL A 221 1.69 -10.65 4.65
C VAL A 221 1.49 -12.16 4.61
N ASP A 222 0.78 -12.69 3.62
CA ASP A 222 0.34 -14.09 3.58
C ASP A 222 0.58 -14.80 2.24
N GLY A 223 1.11 -14.11 1.25
CA GLY A 223 1.39 -14.70 -0.06
C GLY A 223 0.21 -14.70 -1.04
N ASP A 224 -0.97 -14.20 -0.63
CA ASP A 224 -2.18 -14.18 -1.45
C ASP A 224 -2.40 -12.83 -2.13
N THR A 225 -2.62 -12.84 -3.45
CA THR A 225 -2.89 -11.65 -4.26
C THR A 225 -4.40 -11.37 -4.32
N SER A 226 -4.82 -10.21 -3.85
CA SER A 226 -6.22 -9.80 -3.80
C SER A 226 -6.83 -9.54 -5.19
N THR A 227 -8.15 -9.54 -5.23
CA THR A 227 -8.98 -9.28 -6.43
C THR A 227 -9.27 -7.80 -6.66
N ASN A 228 -9.05 -6.94 -5.64
CA ASN A 228 -9.56 -5.55 -5.62
C ASN A 228 -8.49 -4.49 -5.48
N ASP A 229 -7.23 -4.85 -5.59
CA ASP A 229 -6.12 -3.94 -5.31
C ASP A 229 -6.02 -2.81 -6.30
N MET A 230 -5.86 -1.62 -5.74
CA MET A 230 -5.68 -0.40 -6.51
C MET A 230 -4.83 0.60 -5.74
N VAL A 231 -3.84 1.18 -6.40
CA VAL A 231 -3.15 2.38 -5.94
C VAL A 231 -3.48 3.51 -6.89
N THR A 232 -4.06 4.58 -6.36
CA THR A 232 -4.50 5.73 -7.16
C THR A 232 -3.88 7.01 -6.62
N VAL A 233 -3.46 7.91 -7.51
CA VAL A 233 -2.98 9.25 -7.17
C VAL A 233 -3.74 10.29 -7.99
N LEU A 234 -4.17 11.36 -7.31
CA LEU A 234 -4.81 12.54 -7.89
C LEU A 234 -3.90 13.76 -7.66
N ALA A 235 -3.61 14.53 -8.72
CA ALA A 235 -2.79 15.72 -8.66
C ALA A 235 -3.55 16.91 -9.25
N ASN A 236 -3.92 17.91 -8.42
CA ASN A 236 -4.83 18.98 -8.82
C ASN A 236 -4.14 20.30 -9.21
N GLY A 237 -2.82 20.41 -9.12
CA GLY A 237 -2.05 21.56 -9.56
C GLY A 237 -2.16 22.82 -8.68
N MET A 238 -2.84 22.76 -7.54
CA MET A 238 -3.12 23.94 -6.70
C MET A 238 -1.91 24.46 -5.92
N ALA A 239 -0.75 23.79 -5.97
CA ALA A 239 0.51 24.32 -5.44
C ALA A 239 1.04 25.49 -6.31
N GLY A 240 0.68 25.51 -7.60
CA GLY A 240 1.09 26.56 -8.54
C GLY A 240 2.56 26.46 -8.94
N ASN A 241 3.14 25.28 -8.89
CA ASN A 241 4.45 24.98 -9.47
C ASN A 241 4.36 24.94 -11.00
N PRO A 242 5.48 25.09 -11.72
CA PRO A 242 5.54 24.76 -13.14
C PRO A 242 5.08 23.31 -13.37
N GLU A 243 4.26 23.08 -14.39
CA GLU A 243 3.77 21.71 -14.67
C GLU A 243 4.94 20.80 -15.05
N ILE A 244 5.02 19.64 -14.40
CA ILE A 244 6.00 18.61 -14.70
C ILE A 244 5.53 17.84 -15.95
N CYS A 245 6.14 18.11 -17.11
CA CYS A 245 5.82 17.47 -18.38
C CYS A 245 6.91 16.52 -18.89
N GLU A 246 8.09 16.51 -18.25
CA GLU A 246 9.25 15.72 -18.64
C GLU A 246 10.09 15.32 -17.41
N GLU A 247 11.04 14.41 -17.63
CA GLU A 247 12.03 14.05 -16.60
C GLU A 247 13.01 15.20 -16.38
N GLY A 248 13.37 15.43 -15.11
CA GLY A 248 14.28 16.49 -14.69
C GLY A 248 14.34 16.60 -13.17
N GLU A 249 14.86 17.70 -12.66
CA GLU A 249 15.02 17.92 -11.22
C GLU A 249 13.66 17.93 -10.49
N ASP A 250 12.65 18.59 -11.05
CA ASP A 250 11.31 18.67 -10.49
C ASP A 250 10.62 17.28 -10.46
N PHE A 251 10.76 16.49 -11.53
CA PHE A 251 10.29 15.10 -11.54
C PHE A 251 11.01 14.22 -10.53
N THR A 252 12.33 14.41 -10.40
CA THR A 252 13.13 13.69 -9.39
C THR A 252 12.69 14.04 -7.97
N ALA A 253 12.44 15.31 -7.68
CA ALA A 253 11.90 15.75 -6.39
C ALA A 253 10.51 15.15 -6.11
N PHE A 254 9.63 15.11 -7.12
CA PHE A 254 8.33 14.46 -7.03
C PHE A 254 8.46 12.96 -6.73
N MET A 255 9.35 12.25 -7.44
CA MET A 255 9.61 10.83 -7.23
C MET A 255 10.11 10.53 -5.82
N GLN A 256 10.99 11.38 -5.26
CA GLN A 256 11.48 11.22 -3.90
C GLN A 256 10.36 11.39 -2.86
N ALA A 257 9.47 12.35 -3.06
CA ALA A 257 8.31 12.56 -2.18
C ALA A 257 7.33 11.38 -2.27
N LEU A 258 7.01 10.92 -3.48
CA LEU A 258 6.16 9.75 -3.73
C LEU A 258 6.73 8.49 -3.07
N ASN A 259 8.02 8.22 -3.27
CA ASN A 259 8.70 7.08 -2.67
C ASN A 259 8.69 7.14 -1.14
N THR A 260 8.98 8.31 -0.55
CA THR A 260 8.93 8.51 0.91
C THR A 260 7.56 8.17 1.48
N LEU A 261 6.50 8.62 0.83
CA LEU A 261 5.12 8.34 1.22
C LEU A 261 4.79 6.87 1.06
N ASN A 262 5.13 6.27 -0.07
CA ASN A 262 4.82 4.89 -0.39
C ASN A 262 5.57 3.90 0.50
N VAL A 263 6.86 4.11 0.78
CA VAL A 263 7.64 3.28 1.73
C VAL A 263 7.01 3.30 3.12
N TYR A 264 6.57 4.47 3.60
CA TYR A 264 5.87 4.55 4.88
C TYR A 264 4.58 3.71 4.89
N LEU A 265 3.75 3.83 3.85
CA LEU A 265 2.50 3.07 3.74
C LEU A 265 2.77 1.56 3.61
N CYS A 266 3.81 1.16 2.88
CA CYS A 266 4.27 -0.23 2.79
C CYS A 266 4.61 -0.82 4.15
N ARG A 267 5.40 -0.11 4.94
CA ARG A 267 5.78 -0.51 6.30
C ARG A 267 4.55 -0.58 7.21
N ALA A 268 3.65 0.40 7.11
CA ALA A 268 2.42 0.44 7.91
C ALA A 268 1.47 -0.72 7.59
N ILE A 269 1.34 -1.11 6.31
CA ILE A 269 0.56 -2.27 5.88
C ILE A 269 1.19 -3.56 6.41
N ALA A 270 2.50 -3.74 6.24
CA ALA A 270 3.21 -4.93 6.72
C ALA A 270 3.15 -5.06 8.25
N ALA A 271 3.32 -3.96 8.99
CA ALA A 271 3.26 -3.94 10.44
C ALA A 271 1.87 -4.28 11.01
N ASP A 272 0.80 -3.99 10.25
CA ASP A 272 -0.59 -4.25 10.61
C ASP A 272 -1.13 -5.53 9.95
N GLY A 273 -0.26 -6.46 9.56
CA GLY A 273 -0.66 -7.77 9.05
C GLY A 273 -1.56 -8.51 10.04
N GLU A 274 -2.54 -9.28 9.55
CA GLU A 274 -3.50 -10.00 10.40
C GLU A 274 -2.79 -10.86 11.45
N GLY A 275 -2.98 -10.51 12.72
CA GLY A 275 -2.36 -11.19 13.86
C GLY A 275 -0.85 -10.95 14.01
N ALA A 276 -0.23 -10.08 13.22
CA ALA A 276 1.20 -9.80 13.29
C ALA A 276 1.61 -9.13 14.61
N THR A 277 2.81 -9.44 15.06
CA THR A 277 3.43 -8.82 16.24
C THR A 277 4.70 -8.04 15.91
N LYS A 278 5.25 -8.26 14.69
CA LYS A 278 6.52 -7.67 14.26
C LYS A 278 6.48 -7.27 12.79
N LEU A 279 7.00 -6.08 12.50
CA LEU A 279 7.37 -5.67 11.15
C LEU A 279 8.72 -6.29 10.79
N LEU A 280 8.80 -6.93 9.64
CA LEU A 280 10.03 -7.46 9.07
C LEU A 280 10.40 -6.66 7.82
N GLU A 281 11.66 -6.26 7.70
CA GLU A 281 12.23 -5.64 6.52
C GLU A 281 13.44 -6.46 6.07
N CYS A 282 13.40 -7.05 4.89
CA CYS A 282 14.56 -7.71 4.29
C CYS A 282 15.28 -6.71 3.38
N LYS A 283 16.51 -6.38 3.72
CA LYS A 283 17.41 -5.51 2.95
C LYS A 283 18.45 -6.37 2.27
N VAL A 284 18.45 -6.36 0.96
CA VAL A 284 19.40 -7.09 0.12
C VAL A 284 20.33 -6.11 -0.57
N SER A 285 21.63 -6.36 -0.53
CA SER A 285 22.66 -5.62 -1.24
C SER A 285 23.66 -6.57 -1.90
N GLY A 286 24.45 -6.06 -2.83
CA GLY A 286 25.50 -6.84 -3.49
C GLY A 286 25.00 -7.88 -4.49
N ALA A 287 23.74 -7.79 -4.94
CA ALA A 287 23.22 -8.64 -6.02
C ALA A 287 23.79 -8.24 -7.38
N VAL A 288 23.73 -9.14 -8.35
CA VAL A 288 24.19 -8.85 -9.73
C VAL A 288 23.44 -7.67 -10.34
N ASP A 289 22.14 -7.52 -10.06
CA ASP A 289 21.30 -6.42 -10.47
C ASP A 289 20.12 -6.21 -9.49
N GLU A 290 19.33 -5.17 -9.73
CA GLU A 290 18.16 -4.81 -8.89
C GLU A 290 17.08 -5.89 -8.90
N GLU A 291 16.86 -6.59 -10.03
CA GLU A 291 15.82 -7.63 -10.13
C GLU A 291 16.20 -8.90 -9.34
N ALA A 292 17.47 -9.28 -9.33
CA ALA A 292 17.97 -10.33 -8.47
C ALA A 292 17.81 -9.96 -6.98
N ALA A 293 18.17 -8.73 -6.60
CA ALA A 293 17.98 -8.24 -5.24
C ALA A 293 16.51 -8.28 -4.80
N LYS A 294 15.58 -7.83 -5.65
CA LYS A 294 14.13 -7.88 -5.40
C LYS A 294 13.63 -9.31 -5.24
N THR A 295 14.07 -10.21 -6.13
CA THR A 295 13.66 -11.61 -6.10
C THR A 295 14.09 -12.28 -4.80
N VAL A 296 15.31 -12.05 -4.35
CA VAL A 296 15.82 -12.56 -3.08
C VAL A 296 15.06 -11.95 -1.90
N ALA A 297 14.96 -10.62 -1.83
CA ALA A 297 14.29 -9.93 -0.72
C ALA A 297 12.83 -10.39 -0.57
N LYS A 298 12.12 -10.53 -1.69
CA LYS A 298 10.74 -11.02 -1.73
C LYS A 298 10.64 -12.47 -1.27
N SER A 299 11.54 -13.36 -1.73
CA SER A 299 11.59 -14.76 -1.33
C SER A 299 11.77 -14.91 0.19
N VAL A 300 12.71 -14.15 0.76
CA VAL A 300 12.98 -14.16 2.21
C VAL A 300 11.74 -13.74 3.00
N ILE A 301 11.11 -12.62 2.66
CA ILE A 301 9.92 -12.10 3.36
C ILE A 301 8.71 -13.02 3.22
N CYS A 302 8.60 -13.77 2.14
CA CYS A 302 7.48 -14.71 1.89
C CYS A 302 7.67 -16.07 2.57
N SER A 303 8.84 -16.38 3.13
CA SER A 303 9.10 -17.68 3.76
C SER A 303 8.28 -17.87 5.04
N SER A 304 7.26 -18.72 5.01
CA SER A 304 6.45 -19.05 6.19
C SER A 304 7.29 -19.61 7.34
N LEU A 305 8.34 -20.41 7.04
CA LEU A 305 9.25 -20.93 8.06
C LEU A 305 10.06 -19.81 8.73
N LEU A 306 10.54 -18.84 7.95
CA LEU A 306 11.27 -17.69 8.50
C LEU A 306 10.33 -16.81 9.33
N LYS A 307 9.13 -16.50 8.83
CA LYS A 307 8.13 -15.69 9.53
C LYS A 307 7.75 -16.32 10.88
N ALA A 308 7.63 -17.66 10.95
CA ALA A 308 7.41 -18.38 12.20
C ALA A 308 8.62 -18.32 13.15
N ALA A 309 9.85 -18.37 12.62
CA ALA A 309 11.05 -18.17 13.43
C ALA A 309 11.11 -16.77 14.04
N MET A 310 10.79 -15.74 13.23
CA MET A 310 10.72 -14.36 13.72
C MET A 310 9.68 -14.18 14.82
N PHE A 311 8.51 -14.83 14.73
CA PHE A 311 7.53 -14.85 15.80
C PHE A 311 8.14 -15.44 17.09
N GLY A 312 8.86 -16.55 16.98
CA GLY A 312 9.53 -17.21 18.11
C GLY A 312 10.81 -16.50 18.61
N ALA A 313 11.22 -15.40 17.98
CA ALA A 313 12.50 -14.73 18.23
C ALA A 313 13.71 -15.68 18.08
N ASP A 314 13.65 -16.58 17.09
CA ASP A 314 14.68 -17.54 16.71
C ASP A 314 15.55 -16.96 15.58
N ALA A 315 16.85 -16.81 15.81
CA ALA A 315 17.82 -16.27 14.85
C ALA A 315 18.17 -17.30 13.75
N ASN A 316 17.15 -17.85 13.10
CA ASN A 316 17.24 -18.96 12.18
C ASN A 316 17.77 -18.54 10.79
N TRP A 317 19.06 -18.25 10.70
CA TRP A 317 19.74 -17.90 9.47
C TRP A 317 19.63 -18.99 8.42
N GLY A 318 19.56 -20.27 8.81
CA GLY A 318 19.37 -21.38 7.87
C GLY A 318 18.07 -21.26 7.05
N ARG A 319 17.00 -20.73 7.63
CA ARG A 319 15.74 -20.46 6.92
C ARG A 319 15.87 -19.28 5.96
N VAL A 320 16.72 -18.30 6.28
CA VAL A 320 17.05 -17.20 5.34
C VAL A 320 17.80 -17.75 4.14
N LEU A 321 18.89 -18.53 4.34
CA LEU A 321 19.63 -19.17 3.24
C LEU A 321 18.75 -20.10 2.41
N CYS A 322 17.88 -20.87 3.05
CA CYS A 322 16.93 -21.72 2.35
C CYS A 322 16.03 -20.88 1.41
N ALA A 323 15.49 -19.76 1.90
CA ALA A 323 14.66 -18.86 1.10
C ALA A 323 15.43 -18.20 -0.06
N ILE A 324 16.69 -17.85 0.15
CA ILE A 324 17.58 -17.36 -0.90
C ILE A 324 17.80 -18.46 -1.95
N GLY A 325 18.11 -19.70 -1.52
CA GLY A 325 18.46 -20.82 -2.40
C GLY A 325 17.32 -21.25 -3.34
N TYR A 326 16.06 -21.13 -2.95
CA TYR A 326 14.92 -21.43 -3.82
C TYR A 326 14.30 -20.20 -4.49
N SER A 327 14.88 -19.02 -4.32
CA SER A 327 14.34 -17.76 -4.87
C SER A 327 14.25 -17.75 -6.39
N GLY A 328 15.09 -18.51 -7.08
CA GLY A 328 15.25 -18.49 -8.53
C GLY A 328 16.17 -17.38 -9.04
N ALA A 329 16.74 -16.55 -8.16
CA ALA A 329 17.75 -15.57 -8.52
C ALA A 329 19.12 -16.23 -8.74
N ASP A 330 19.95 -15.60 -9.58
CA ASP A 330 21.36 -16.01 -9.74
C ASP A 330 22.17 -15.50 -8.53
N VAL A 331 22.53 -16.42 -7.64
CA VAL A 331 23.20 -16.12 -6.37
C VAL A 331 24.31 -17.13 -6.09
N ASP A 332 25.53 -16.64 -5.80
CA ASP A 332 26.56 -17.47 -5.19
C ASP A 332 26.29 -17.62 -3.68
N VAL A 333 25.73 -18.75 -3.30
CA VAL A 333 25.39 -19.04 -1.89
C VAL A 333 26.59 -19.04 -0.96
N ASN A 334 27.83 -19.18 -1.46
CA ASN A 334 29.06 -19.14 -0.69
C ASN A 334 29.54 -17.70 -0.41
N ALA A 335 28.92 -16.70 -1.02
CA ALA A 335 29.21 -15.28 -0.78
C ALA A 335 28.15 -14.60 0.08
N VAL A 336 27.15 -15.35 0.59
CA VAL A 336 26.02 -14.76 1.34
C VAL A 336 26.38 -14.50 2.79
N ASP A 337 26.20 -13.25 3.22
CA ASP A 337 26.22 -12.87 4.63
C ASP A 337 24.80 -12.52 5.11
N VAL A 338 24.47 -12.89 6.36
CA VAL A 338 23.18 -12.58 6.98
C VAL A 338 23.38 -12.01 8.38
N SER A 339 22.75 -10.85 8.62
CA SER A 339 22.64 -10.24 9.96
C SER A 339 21.17 -9.98 10.30
N PHE A 340 20.86 -10.00 11.59
CA PHE A 340 19.61 -9.46 12.13
C PHE A 340 19.86 -8.15 12.85
N ARG A 341 19.03 -7.15 12.61
CA ARG A 341 19.16 -5.79 13.18
C ARG A 341 17.83 -5.30 13.74
N SER A 342 17.90 -4.57 14.84
CA SER A 342 16.81 -3.79 15.41
C SER A 342 17.39 -2.58 16.17
N LYS A 343 16.55 -1.79 16.84
CA LYS A 343 17.04 -0.71 17.72
C LYS A 343 17.94 -1.19 18.87
N LYS A 344 18.00 -2.51 19.14
CA LYS A 344 18.86 -3.15 20.15
C LYS A 344 20.26 -3.50 19.63
N GLY A 345 20.53 -3.25 18.37
CA GLY A 345 21.81 -3.50 17.72
C GLY A 345 21.71 -4.44 16.53
N GLU A 346 22.84 -4.93 16.11
CA GLU A 346 22.97 -5.87 14.98
C GLU A 346 23.79 -7.09 15.42
N ILE A 347 23.50 -8.24 14.81
CA ILE A 347 24.22 -9.48 15.03
C ILE A 347 24.39 -10.23 13.71
N LEU A 348 25.66 -10.53 13.36
CA LEU A 348 26.00 -11.41 12.25
C LEU A 348 25.74 -12.86 12.65
N VAL A 349 25.04 -13.61 11.82
CA VAL A 349 24.65 -15.00 12.09
C VAL A 349 25.10 -15.98 11.01
N CYS A 350 25.44 -15.45 9.83
CA CYS A 350 25.97 -16.22 8.71
C CYS A 350 26.99 -15.37 7.95
N GLN A 351 28.12 -15.96 7.58
CA GLN A 351 29.15 -15.33 6.75
C GLN A 351 29.65 -16.33 5.71
N ASN A 352 29.80 -15.87 4.47
CA ASN A 352 30.22 -16.69 3.33
C ASN A 352 29.39 -17.99 3.22
N GLY A 353 28.09 -17.90 3.38
CA GLY A 353 27.18 -19.04 3.29
C GLY A 353 27.22 -20.03 4.44
N ALA A 354 28.02 -19.76 5.49
CA ALA A 354 28.18 -20.63 6.64
C ALA A 354 27.80 -19.92 7.96
N GLY A 355 27.25 -20.65 8.93
CA GLY A 355 26.96 -20.10 10.24
C GLY A 355 28.23 -19.69 10.97
N VAL A 356 28.15 -18.59 11.72
CA VAL A 356 29.21 -18.10 12.60
C VAL A 356 28.78 -18.25 14.06
N ASP A 357 29.76 -18.29 14.97
CA ASP A 357 29.43 -18.25 16.40
C ASP A 357 28.87 -16.88 16.79
N PHE A 358 27.72 -16.87 17.45
CA PHE A 358 27.05 -15.66 17.93
C PHE A 358 26.37 -15.90 19.29
N SER A 359 26.09 -14.81 20.01
CA SER A 359 25.35 -14.88 21.27
C SER A 359 23.86 -15.04 21.02
N GLU A 360 23.29 -16.18 21.37
CA GLU A 360 21.84 -16.46 21.33
C GLU A 360 21.04 -15.49 22.19
N GLU A 361 21.58 -15.07 23.35
CA GLU A 361 20.94 -14.08 24.21
C GLU A 361 20.83 -12.72 23.51
N LYS A 362 21.91 -12.27 22.86
CA LYS A 362 21.93 -11.02 22.12
C LYS A 362 21.04 -11.08 20.89
N ALA A 363 21.05 -12.19 20.18
CA ALA A 363 20.15 -12.41 19.03
C ALA A 363 18.69 -12.33 19.48
N LYS A 364 18.34 -12.98 20.56
CA LYS A 364 16.98 -12.94 21.13
C LYS A 364 16.57 -11.54 21.57
N GLU A 365 17.46 -10.77 22.21
CA GLU A 365 17.20 -9.36 22.57
C GLU A 365 16.85 -8.51 21.34
N ILE A 366 17.59 -8.69 20.24
CA ILE A 366 17.35 -8.00 18.96
C ILE A 366 16.01 -8.42 18.36
N LEU A 367 15.72 -9.72 18.34
CA LEU A 367 14.54 -10.28 17.69
C LEU A 367 13.24 -10.15 18.51
N LEU A 368 13.30 -9.76 19.77
CA LEU A 368 12.12 -9.43 20.58
C LEU A 368 11.54 -8.04 20.25
N GLU A 369 12.26 -7.22 19.48
CA GLU A 369 11.77 -5.91 19.08
C GLU A 369 10.63 -6.00 18.05
N LYS A 370 9.84 -4.93 17.95
CA LYS A 370 8.69 -4.86 17.03
C LYS A 370 9.07 -4.65 15.57
N GLU A 371 10.26 -4.12 15.33
CA GLU A 371 10.79 -3.86 13.98
C GLU A 371 12.14 -4.57 13.85
N ILE A 372 12.24 -5.46 12.89
CA ILE A 372 13.41 -6.30 12.63
C ILE A 372 13.83 -6.14 11.19
N GLU A 373 15.10 -5.83 10.98
CA GLU A 373 15.74 -5.88 9.68
C GLU A 373 16.48 -7.20 9.51
N ILE A 374 16.24 -7.88 8.40
CA ILE A 374 17.00 -9.03 7.90
C ILE A 374 17.94 -8.48 6.85
N VAL A 375 19.22 -8.34 7.20
CA VAL A 375 20.23 -7.75 6.33
C VAL A 375 20.95 -8.88 5.60
N VAL A 376 20.89 -8.87 4.27
CA VAL A 376 21.49 -9.86 3.40
C VAL A 376 22.47 -9.19 2.45
N SER A 377 23.71 -9.65 2.44
CA SER A 377 24.70 -9.29 1.42
C SER A 377 24.91 -10.49 0.51
N LEU A 378 24.89 -10.29 -0.80
CA LEU A 378 25.05 -11.34 -1.83
C LEU A 378 26.42 -11.30 -2.52
N GLY A 379 27.32 -10.43 -2.07
CA GLY A 379 28.66 -10.22 -2.63
C GLY A 379 28.89 -8.78 -3.07
N ASP A 380 29.58 -8.57 -4.20
CA ASP A 380 30.10 -7.28 -4.65
C ASP A 380 29.28 -6.66 -5.81
N GLY A 381 28.09 -7.15 -6.09
CA GLY A 381 27.22 -6.60 -7.13
C GLY A 381 26.64 -5.23 -6.74
N VAL A 382 25.99 -4.57 -7.71
CA VAL A 382 25.43 -3.22 -7.53
C VAL A 382 23.92 -3.22 -7.20
N GLY A 383 23.29 -4.38 -7.25
CA GLY A 383 21.85 -4.52 -7.03
C GLY A 383 21.49 -4.41 -5.57
N GLU A 384 20.48 -3.60 -5.28
CA GLU A 384 19.92 -3.41 -3.94
C GLU A 384 18.39 -3.44 -4.00
N ALA A 385 17.76 -3.98 -2.96
CA ALA A 385 16.31 -3.94 -2.79
C ALA A 385 15.92 -4.12 -1.32
N SER A 386 14.72 -3.61 -0.97
CA SER A 386 14.07 -3.89 0.31
C SER A 386 12.70 -4.53 0.08
N ALA A 387 12.32 -5.48 0.93
CA ALA A 387 10.99 -6.05 0.98
C ALA A 387 10.43 -5.99 2.41
N PHE A 388 9.11 -5.83 2.51
CA PHE A 388 8.42 -5.62 3.79
C PHE A 388 7.43 -6.75 4.05
N GLY A 389 7.37 -7.22 5.28
CA GLY A 389 6.47 -8.26 5.72
C GLY A 389 6.26 -8.24 7.23
N CYS A 390 5.69 -9.30 7.73
CA CYS A 390 5.46 -9.49 9.16
C CYS A 390 5.77 -10.92 9.58
N ASP A 391 5.84 -11.17 10.89
CA ASP A 391 5.90 -12.52 11.44
C ASP A 391 4.61 -13.32 11.16
N LEU A 392 4.64 -14.63 11.36
CA LEU A 392 3.49 -15.53 11.23
C LEU A 392 3.14 -16.08 12.61
N THR A 393 1.94 -15.74 13.10
CA THR A 393 1.47 -16.02 14.45
C THR A 393 0.30 -17.00 14.46
N TYR A 394 -0.05 -17.50 15.63
CA TYR A 394 -1.28 -18.29 15.83
C TYR A 394 -2.55 -17.48 15.56
N ASP A 395 -2.52 -16.17 15.82
CA ASP A 395 -3.67 -15.28 15.60
C ASP A 395 -4.00 -15.11 14.12
N TYR A 396 -3.02 -15.22 13.20
CA TYR A 396 -3.30 -15.27 11.77
C TYR A 396 -4.26 -16.41 11.41
N VAL A 397 -3.96 -17.61 11.88
CA VAL A 397 -4.81 -18.79 11.62
C VAL A 397 -6.18 -18.63 12.27
N LYS A 398 -6.25 -18.11 13.49
CA LYS A 398 -7.48 -17.88 14.22
C LYS A 398 -8.39 -16.87 13.49
N ILE A 399 -7.83 -15.73 13.09
CA ILE A 399 -8.58 -14.68 12.36
C ILE A 399 -9.15 -15.25 11.05
N ASN A 400 -8.31 -15.92 10.26
CA ASN A 400 -8.72 -16.41 8.93
C ASN A 400 -9.59 -17.67 8.98
N GLY A 401 -9.50 -18.47 10.05
CA GLY A 401 -10.39 -19.60 10.29
C GLY A 401 -11.82 -19.17 10.63
N ASP A 402 -11.99 -18.02 11.26
CA ASP A 402 -13.30 -17.46 11.65
C ASP A 402 -13.87 -16.48 10.62
N TYR A 403 -13.01 -15.89 9.77
CA TYR A 403 -13.42 -14.91 8.75
C TYR A 403 -14.03 -15.62 7.55
N ARG A 404 -15.36 -15.43 7.37
CA ARG A 404 -16.08 -15.94 6.20
C ARG A 404 -16.16 -14.82 5.16
N THR A 405 -15.39 -14.99 4.13
CA THR A 405 -15.47 -14.14 2.93
C THR A 405 -16.57 -14.62 2.00
#